data_d11ef2a4e1dba8d9e287fa60de0b03f8
#
_entry.id   d11ef2a4e1dba8d9e287fa60de0b03f8
#
_cell.length_a   1.000
_cell.length_b   1.000
_cell.length_c   1.000
_cell.angle_alpha   90.00
_cell.angle_beta   90.00
_cell.angle_gamma   90.00
#
_symmetry.space_group_name_H-M   'P 1'
#
loop_
_entity.id
_entity.type
_entity.pdbx_description
1 polymer ?
#
loop_
_entity_poly.entity_id
_entity_poly.type
_entity_poly.pdbx_seq_one_letter_code
_entity_poly.pdbx_strand_id
1 'polypeptide(L)'
;MDKDTVIHSLKLFGQLIIVSILNIFICISFMFICTAAFTKNIGYSAVVFDKDNKEVDRYVYYSADGEDAKLAEYPEADGYKISKQSVRSQLSGAGSAVNRILTQVFTLALTIGFIYPKLWQLGAKDSNLVKFKHRESDPLRGLKIGLMAQIPALLLLISIFAFMRKVPLKLYALLNSPFYALIDIIGGAKSFSQLNILQSAALFLLLLIVPAISAGAYLLGLKDISLSEKFIYSKKQNNK
;
A
#
# COMPACT_ATOMS: atom_id res chain seq x y z
N MET A 1 29.33 8.75 -12.89
CA MET A 1 28.45 7.63 -12.48
C MET A 1 28.64 6.52 -13.50
N ASP A 2 28.85 5.30 -13.05
CA ASP A 2 29.15 4.15 -13.91
C ASP A 2 27.89 3.73 -14.70
N LYS A 3 28.06 3.42 -16.01
CA LYS A 3 26.99 3.00 -16.92
C LYS A 3 26.22 1.78 -16.39
N ASP A 4 26.94 0.84 -15.75
CA ASP A 4 26.35 -0.36 -15.15
C ASP A 4 25.38 -0.03 -14.02
N THR A 5 25.70 0.96 -13.19
CA THR A 5 24.81 1.43 -12.11
C THR A 5 23.49 1.97 -12.66
N VAL A 6 23.53 2.72 -13.76
CA VAL A 6 22.31 3.23 -14.43
C VAL A 6 21.46 2.07 -14.96
N ILE A 7 22.09 1.09 -15.63
CA ILE A 7 21.38 -0.08 -16.17
C ILE A 7 20.70 -0.88 -15.05
N HIS A 8 21.39 -1.10 -13.94
CA HIS A 8 20.81 -1.80 -12.78
C HIS A 8 19.68 -1.02 -12.13
N SER A 9 19.77 0.32 -12.09
CA SER A 9 18.69 1.17 -11.57
C SER A 9 17.43 1.10 -12.44
N LEU A 10 17.57 1.14 -13.76
CA LEU A 10 16.45 0.97 -14.69
C LEU A 10 15.81 -0.42 -14.58
N LYS A 11 16.61 -1.46 -14.43
CA LYS A 11 16.10 -2.82 -14.19
C LYS A 11 15.34 -2.91 -12.87
N LEU A 12 15.86 -2.28 -11.81
CA LEU A 12 15.18 -2.24 -10.51
C LEU A 12 13.88 -1.45 -10.60
N PHE A 13 13.86 -0.31 -11.28
CA PHE A 13 12.64 0.47 -11.52
C PHE A 13 11.57 -0.35 -12.25
N GLY A 14 11.94 -1.04 -13.33
CA GLY A 14 11.00 -1.95 -14.03
C GLY A 14 10.44 -3.05 -13.13
N GLN A 15 11.27 -3.61 -12.24
CA GLN A 15 10.81 -4.58 -11.23
C GLN A 15 9.86 -3.96 -10.22
N LEU A 16 10.11 -2.74 -9.75
CA LEU A 16 9.23 -2.04 -8.83
C LEU A 16 7.84 -1.81 -9.45
N ILE A 17 7.75 -1.55 -10.76
CA ILE A 17 6.46 -1.46 -11.45
C ILE A 17 5.71 -2.80 -11.38
N ILE A 18 6.38 -3.91 -11.71
CA ILE A 18 5.78 -5.25 -11.65
C ILE A 18 5.32 -5.57 -10.23
N VAL A 19 6.17 -5.32 -9.24
CA VAL A 19 5.85 -5.53 -7.82
C VAL A 19 4.67 -4.66 -7.39
N SER A 20 4.61 -3.41 -7.86
CA SER A 20 3.47 -2.52 -7.55
C SER A 20 2.17 -3.06 -8.11
N ILE A 21 2.15 -3.59 -9.32
CA ILE A 21 0.97 -4.23 -9.91
C ILE A 21 0.54 -5.45 -9.06
N LEU A 22 1.48 -6.33 -8.70
CA LEU A 22 1.19 -7.49 -7.85
C LEU A 22 0.68 -7.08 -6.47
N ASN A 23 1.25 -6.04 -5.88
CA ASN A 23 0.81 -5.51 -4.59
C ASN A 23 -0.61 -4.93 -4.65
N ILE A 24 -1.03 -4.33 -5.76
CA ILE A 24 -2.42 -3.87 -5.95
C ILE A 24 -3.38 -5.07 -5.84
N PHE A 25 -3.07 -6.20 -6.48
CA PHE A 25 -3.88 -7.41 -6.36
C PHE A 25 -3.94 -7.91 -4.91
N ILE A 26 -2.84 -7.89 -4.17
CA ILE A 26 -2.79 -8.25 -2.75
C ILE A 26 -3.70 -7.31 -1.94
N CYS A 27 -3.58 -5.99 -2.13
CA CYS A 27 -4.41 -5.00 -1.43
C CYS A 27 -5.91 -5.24 -1.67
N ILE A 28 -6.30 -5.48 -2.92
CA ILE A 28 -7.69 -5.76 -3.30
C ILE A 28 -8.16 -7.08 -2.65
N SER A 29 -7.35 -8.13 -2.73
CA SER A 29 -7.69 -9.45 -2.17
C SER A 29 -7.90 -9.39 -0.65
N PHE A 30 -7.00 -8.75 0.10
CA PHE A 30 -7.18 -8.57 1.54
C PHE A 30 -8.37 -7.68 1.89
N MET A 31 -8.64 -6.65 1.10
CA MET A 31 -9.83 -5.82 1.29
C MET A 31 -11.10 -6.68 1.17
N PHE A 32 -11.22 -7.54 0.15
CA PHE A 32 -12.37 -8.45 0.01
C PHE A 32 -12.47 -9.44 1.16
N ILE A 33 -11.37 -10.10 1.53
CA ILE A 33 -11.34 -11.09 2.63
C ILE A 33 -11.75 -10.43 3.94
N CYS A 34 -11.17 -9.28 4.28
CA CYS A 34 -11.49 -8.57 5.51
C CYS A 34 -12.92 -8.03 5.51
N THR A 35 -13.43 -7.57 4.35
CA THR A 35 -14.82 -7.14 4.23
C THR A 35 -15.76 -8.32 4.47
N ALA A 36 -15.51 -9.48 3.89
CA ALA A 36 -16.33 -10.67 4.11
C ALA A 36 -16.33 -11.15 5.58
N ALA A 37 -15.16 -11.05 6.26
CA ALA A 37 -15.00 -11.60 7.62
C ALA A 37 -15.38 -10.60 8.73
N PHE A 38 -15.21 -9.28 8.52
CA PHE A 38 -15.29 -8.28 9.60
C PHE A 38 -16.27 -7.14 9.32
N THR A 39 -17.20 -7.31 8.38
CA THR A 39 -18.21 -6.29 8.10
C THR A 39 -19.26 -6.25 9.20
N LYS A 40 -19.62 -5.05 9.63
CA LYS A 40 -20.78 -4.78 10.47
C LYS A 40 -21.83 -4.01 9.68
N ASN A 41 -23.09 -4.41 9.85
CA ASN A 41 -24.20 -3.60 9.37
C ASN A 41 -24.28 -2.34 10.22
N ILE A 42 -24.25 -1.17 9.58
CA ILE A 42 -24.30 0.14 10.27
C ILE A 42 -25.60 0.87 10.00
N GLY A 43 -26.45 0.35 9.13
CA GLY A 43 -27.72 0.95 8.81
C GLY A 43 -28.29 0.46 7.48
N TYR A 44 -29.41 1.06 7.12
CA TYR A 44 -30.13 0.75 5.89
C TYR A 44 -30.32 2.01 5.07
N SER A 45 -30.33 1.88 3.75
CA SER A 45 -30.82 2.94 2.88
C SER A 45 -32.23 2.59 2.44
N ALA A 46 -33.12 3.55 2.50
CA ALA A 46 -34.49 3.40 2.05
C ALA A 46 -34.85 4.54 1.09
N VAL A 47 -35.77 4.24 0.18
CA VAL A 47 -36.32 5.18 -0.78
C VAL A 47 -37.82 5.23 -0.54
N VAL A 48 -38.39 6.44 -0.46
CA VAL A 48 -39.80 6.69 -0.31
C VAL A 48 -40.39 7.00 -1.67
N PHE A 49 -41.46 6.31 -2.03
CA PHE A 49 -42.24 6.53 -3.24
C PHE A 49 -43.63 7.06 -2.88
N ASP A 50 -44.17 7.95 -3.70
CA ASP A 50 -45.55 8.36 -3.65
C ASP A 50 -46.53 7.36 -4.32
N LYS A 51 -47.81 7.71 -4.39
CA LYS A 51 -48.86 6.90 -5.03
C LYS A 51 -48.56 6.60 -6.52
N ASP A 52 -47.84 7.48 -7.16
CA ASP A 52 -47.50 7.40 -8.57
C ASP A 52 -46.15 6.68 -8.83
N ASN A 53 -45.60 6.00 -7.80
CA ASN A 53 -44.27 5.36 -7.82
C ASN A 53 -43.12 6.31 -8.16
N LYS A 54 -43.28 7.61 -7.86
CA LYS A 54 -42.20 8.59 -8.02
C LYS A 54 -41.38 8.68 -6.74
N GLU A 55 -40.07 8.70 -6.84
CA GLU A 55 -39.17 8.89 -5.69
C GLU A 55 -39.39 10.30 -5.09
N VAL A 56 -39.77 10.33 -3.82
CA VAL A 56 -40.02 11.58 -3.06
C VAL A 56 -38.86 11.91 -2.15
N ASP A 57 -38.31 10.89 -1.49
CA ASP A 57 -37.18 11.04 -0.56
C ASP A 57 -36.28 9.82 -0.56
N ARG A 58 -35.00 10.02 -0.20
CA ARG A 58 -34.02 8.99 0.02
C ARG A 58 -33.26 9.26 1.29
N TYR A 59 -33.33 8.37 2.25
CA TYR A 59 -32.68 8.55 3.54
C TYR A 59 -31.90 7.30 3.99
N VAL A 60 -31.02 7.53 4.97
CA VAL A 60 -30.25 6.48 5.62
C VAL A 60 -30.54 6.53 7.11
N TYR A 61 -30.91 5.40 7.69
CA TYR A 61 -31.11 5.25 9.12
C TYR A 61 -30.15 4.20 9.69
N TYR A 62 -29.73 4.42 10.95
CA TYR A 62 -28.68 3.63 11.60
C TYR A 62 -29.20 2.79 12.77
N SER A 63 -30.48 2.95 13.15
CA SER A 63 -31.13 2.21 14.22
C SER A 63 -32.61 2.01 13.90
N ALA A 64 -33.27 1.10 14.63
CA ALA A 64 -34.73 0.92 14.53
C ALA A 64 -35.48 2.22 14.84
N ASP A 65 -35.04 3.00 15.84
CA ASP A 65 -35.65 4.28 16.21
C ASP A 65 -35.64 5.27 15.04
N GLY A 66 -34.61 5.26 14.21
CA GLY A 66 -34.55 6.10 13.01
C GLY A 66 -35.49 5.64 11.89
N GLU A 67 -35.79 4.32 11.81
CA GLU A 67 -36.80 3.78 10.92
C GLU A 67 -38.17 4.25 11.33
N ASP A 68 -38.53 4.08 12.61
CA ASP A 68 -39.85 4.47 13.15
C ASP A 68 -40.12 6.00 13.01
N ALA A 69 -39.09 6.80 13.23
CA ALA A 69 -39.19 8.25 13.05
C ALA A 69 -39.53 8.65 11.59
N LYS A 70 -38.90 7.94 10.62
CA LYS A 70 -39.14 8.20 9.19
C LYS A 70 -40.46 7.60 8.70
N LEU A 71 -40.86 6.44 9.22
CA LEU A 71 -42.22 5.89 8.98
C LEU A 71 -43.33 6.81 9.44
N ALA A 72 -43.12 7.52 10.57
CA ALA A 72 -44.06 8.50 11.04
C ALA A 72 -44.15 9.74 10.14
N GLU A 73 -43.05 10.12 9.46
CA GLU A 73 -43.03 11.25 8.52
C GLU A 73 -43.71 10.89 7.16
N TYR A 74 -43.69 9.61 6.76
CA TYR A 74 -44.31 9.14 5.50
C TYR A 74 -45.28 7.96 5.77
N PRO A 75 -46.46 8.21 6.33
CA PRO A 75 -47.39 7.16 6.68
C PRO A 75 -47.94 6.45 5.45
N GLU A 76 -48.04 5.12 5.53
CA GLU A 76 -48.61 4.29 4.45
C GLU A 76 -50.05 4.65 4.14
N ALA A 77 -50.79 5.14 5.15
CA ALA A 77 -52.17 5.64 5.00
C ALA A 77 -52.30 6.75 3.95
N ASP A 78 -51.27 7.55 3.76
CA ASP A 78 -51.19 8.61 2.74
C ASP A 78 -50.74 8.12 1.39
N GLY A 79 -50.49 6.78 1.26
CA GLY A 79 -50.12 6.12 0.04
C GLY A 79 -48.63 6.13 -0.29
N TYR A 80 -47.77 6.48 0.68
CA TYR A 80 -46.35 6.37 0.54
C TYR A 80 -45.89 4.90 0.66
N LYS A 81 -44.87 4.53 -0.11
CA LYS A 81 -44.24 3.20 -0.05
C LYS A 81 -42.76 3.36 0.24
N ILE A 82 -42.27 2.70 1.29
CA ILE A 82 -40.86 2.70 1.64
C ILE A 82 -40.24 1.40 1.14
N SER A 83 -39.25 1.53 0.27
CA SER A 83 -38.45 0.39 -0.25
C SER A 83 -37.07 0.39 0.39
N LYS A 84 -36.73 -0.65 1.18
CA LYS A 84 -35.38 -0.89 1.69
C LYS A 84 -34.51 -1.38 0.55
N GLN A 85 -33.60 -0.53 0.06
CA GLN A 85 -32.77 -0.84 -1.12
C GLN A 85 -31.48 -1.56 -0.79
N SER A 86 -30.83 -1.24 0.32
CA SER A 86 -29.56 -1.85 0.67
C SER A 86 -29.24 -1.75 2.15
N VAL A 87 -28.57 -2.76 2.68
CA VAL A 87 -27.92 -2.71 3.98
C VAL A 87 -26.60 -1.96 3.81
N ARG A 88 -26.43 -0.87 4.55
CA ARG A 88 -25.12 -0.22 4.62
C ARG A 88 -24.21 -1.01 5.57
N SER A 89 -23.14 -1.50 5.03
CA SER A 89 -22.14 -2.22 5.80
C SER A 89 -20.81 -1.47 5.79
N GLN A 90 -20.13 -1.49 6.91
CA GLN A 90 -18.80 -0.91 7.06
C GLN A 90 -17.86 -1.91 7.70
N LEU A 91 -16.61 -1.89 7.26
CA LEU A 91 -15.56 -2.68 7.89
C LEU A 91 -15.41 -2.22 9.35
N SER A 92 -15.46 -3.17 10.29
CA SER A 92 -15.28 -2.85 11.72
C SER A 92 -13.89 -2.25 11.97
N GLY A 93 -13.72 -1.52 13.08
CA GLY A 93 -12.41 -0.98 13.47
C GLY A 93 -11.33 -2.04 13.55
N ALA A 94 -11.65 -3.21 14.14
CA ALA A 94 -10.75 -4.36 14.19
C ALA A 94 -10.44 -4.90 12.77
N GLY A 95 -11.46 -5.06 11.92
CA GLY A 95 -11.27 -5.51 10.54
C GLY A 95 -10.41 -4.55 9.72
N SER A 96 -10.57 -3.24 9.93
CA SER A 96 -9.72 -2.23 9.29
C SER A 96 -8.26 -2.33 9.74
N ALA A 97 -8.01 -2.55 11.04
CA ALA A 97 -6.65 -2.73 11.56
C ALA A 97 -6.01 -4.01 11.02
N VAL A 98 -6.73 -5.14 11.03
CA VAL A 98 -6.27 -6.42 10.47
C VAL A 98 -5.94 -6.28 8.99
N ASN A 99 -6.82 -5.65 8.21
CA ASN A 99 -6.57 -5.42 6.78
C ASN A 99 -5.29 -4.60 6.54
N ARG A 100 -5.08 -3.52 7.29
CA ARG A 100 -3.86 -2.69 7.18
C ARG A 100 -2.60 -3.49 7.51
N ILE A 101 -2.60 -4.26 8.61
CA ILE A 101 -1.44 -5.05 9.02
C ILE A 101 -1.13 -6.12 7.99
N LEU A 102 -2.11 -6.92 7.59
CA LEU A 102 -1.91 -7.98 6.59
C LEU A 102 -1.41 -7.40 5.27
N THR A 103 -2.10 -6.38 4.75
CA THR A 103 -1.70 -5.72 3.50
C THR A 103 -0.25 -5.23 3.59
N GLN A 104 0.13 -4.54 4.67
CA GLN A 104 1.48 -3.98 4.79
C GLN A 104 2.55 -5.07 4.90
N VAL A 105 2.31 -6.11 5.69
CA VAL A 105 3.27 -7.21 5.85
C VAL A 105 3.50 -7.92 4.52
N PHE A 106 2.43 -8.29 3.81
CA PHE A 106 2.56 -9.03 2.56
C PHE A 106 3.12 -8.17 1.41
N THR A 107 2.73 -6.91 1.30
CA THR A 107 3.28 -6.01 0.26
C THR A 107 4.75 -5.71 0.48
N LEU A 108 5.19 -5.52 1.72
CA LEU A 108 6.61 -5.36 2.05
C LEU A 108 7.40 -6.65 1.83
N ALA A 109 6.87 -7.80 2.27
CA ALA A 109 7.52 -9.10 2.06
C ALA A 109 7.72 -9.38 0.58
N LEU A 110 6.70 -9.14 -0.25
CA LEU A 110 6.81 -9.29 -1.70
C LEU A 110 7.86 -8.33 -2.27
N THR A 111 7.82 -7.06 -1.87
CA THR A 111 8.78 -6.04 -2.34
C THR A 111 10.21 -6.40 -1.98
N ILE A 112 10.47 -6.80 -0.74
CA ILE A 112 11.78 -7.27 -0.29
C ILE A 112 12.19 -8.53 -1.07
N GLY A 113 11.27 -9.49 -1.25
CA GLY A 113 11.52 -10.72 -2.00
C GLY A 113 11.96 -10.50 -3.44
N PHE A 114 11.51 -9.42 -4.09
CA PHE A 114 11.94 -9.06 -5.44
C PHE A 114 13.26 -8.26 -5.47
N ILE A 115 13.45 -7.33 -4.52
CA ILE A 115 14.63 -6.45 -4.49
C ILE A 115 15.85 -7.21 -3.97
N TYR A 116 15.70 -7.92 -2.83
CA TYR A 116 16.80 -8.51 -2.09
C TYR A 116 17.66 -9.48 -2.91
N PRO A 117 17.11 -10.52 -3.59
CA PRO A 117 17.92 -11.50 -4.30
C PRO A 117 18.77 -10.87 -5.41
N LYS A 118 18.20 -9.89 -6.11
CA LYS A 118 18.86 -9.22 -7.23
C LYS A 118 20.03 -8.37 -6.78
N LEU A 119 19.84 -7.57 -5.74
CA LEU A 119 20.90 -6.69 -5.25
C LEU A 119 21.92 -7.47 -4.43
N TRP A 120 21.51 -8.51 -3.73
CA TRP A 120 22.43 -9.43 -3.07
C TRP A 120 23.37 -10.11 -4.10
N GLN A 121 22.81 -10.68 -5.19
CA GLN A 121 23.60 -11.29 -6.26
C GLN A 121 24.56 -10.29 -6.92
N LEU A 122 24.14 -9.04 -7.10
CA LEU A 122 25.00 -7.98 -7.62
C LEU A 122 26.14 -7.69 -6.66
N GLY A 123 25.86 -7.60 -5.36
CA GLY A 123 26.88 -7.40 -4.32
C GLY A 123 27.89 -8.57 -4.26
N ALA A 124 27.40 -9.82 -4.31
CA ALA A 124 28.24 -11.01 -4.33
C ALA A 124 29.14 -11.06 -5.59
N LYS A 125 28.59 -10.69 -6.77
CA LYS A 125 29.39 -10.56 -7.99
C LYS A 125 30.48 -9.50 -7.86
N ASP A 126 30.13 -8.33 -7.33
CA ASP A 126 31.10 -7.24 -7.13
C ASP A 126 32.16 -7.63 -6.08
N SER A 127 31.80 -8.37 -5.03
CA SER A 127 32.75 -8.92 -4.06
C SER A 127 33.86 -9.77 -4.75
N ASN A 128 33.44 -10.64 -5.67
CA ASN A 128 34.38 -11.44 -6.43
C ASN A 128 35.27 -10.57 -7.33
N LEU A 129 34.70 -9.58 -8.02
CA LEU A 129 35.51 -8.68 -8.86
C LEU A 129 36.52 -7.87 -8.04
N VAL A 130 36.19 -7.46 -6.84
CA VAL A 130 37.08 -6.77 -5.90
C VAL A 130 38.21 -7.73 -5.43
N LYS A 131 37.86 -8.96 -5.06
CA LYS A 131 38.84 -9.99 -4.65
C LYS A 131 39.90 -10.24 -5.75
N PHE A 132 39.47 -10.22 -7.01
CA PHE A 132 40.38 -10.42 -8.17
C PHE A 132 40.99 -9.10 -8.70
N LYS A 133 40.83 -7.97 -7.97
CA LYS A 133 41.39 -6.65 -8.36
C LYS A 133 40.89 -6.13 -9.73
N HIS A 134 39.75 -6.62 -10.21
CA HIS A 134 39.12 -6.12 -11.44
C HIS A 134 38.25 -4.90 -11.23
N ARG A 135 37.94 -4.56 -9.96
CA ARG A 135 37.10 -3.41 -9.58
C ARG A 135 37.46 -2.91 -8.19
N GLU A 136 37.31 -1.61 -7.99
CA GLU A 136 37.34 -0.99 -6.66
C GLU A 136 36.04 -1.26 -5.90
N SER A 137 36.12 -1.37 -4.56
CA SER A 137 34.97 -1.54 -3.71
C SER A 137 34.12 -0.28 -3.64
N ASP A 138 32.84 -0.37 -4.03
CA ASP A 138 31.88 0.73 -3.87
C ASP A 138 30.70 0.27 -2.98
N PRO A 139 30.82 0.38 -1.65
CA PRO A 139 29.77 -0.06 -0.72
C PRO A 139 28.46 0.73 -0.87
N LEU A 140 28.50 1.94 -1.45
CA LEU A 140 27.31 2.77 -1.67
C LEU A 140 26.60 2.47 -2.99
N ARG A 141 27.09 1.55 -3.80
CA ARG A 141 26.51 1.24 -5.11
C ARG A 141 25.03 0.81 -4.99
N GLY A 142 24.70 -0.04 -4.02
CA GLY A 142 23.32 -0.46 -3.78
C GLY A 142 22.40 0.70 -3.42
N LEU A 143 22.88 1.65 -2.62
CA LEU A 143 22.15 2.87 -2.29
C LEU A 143 21.92 3.74 -3.53
N LYS A 144 22.95 3.94 -4.35
CA LYS A 144 22.87 4.70 -5.62
C LYS A 144 21.83 4.10 -6.56
N ILE A 145 21.82 2.77 -6.70
CA ILE A 145 20.85 2.05 -7.54
C ILE A 145 19.43 2.26 -7.01
N GLY A 146 19.21 2.10 -5.71
CA GLY A 146 17.91 2.29 -5.09
C GLY A 146 17.38 3.72 -5.19
N LEU A 147 18.22 4.72 -4.94
CA LEU A 147 17.87 6.14 -5.07
C LEU A 147 17.45 6.48 -6.50
N MET A 148 18.24 6.04 -7.48
CA MET A 148 17.93 6.29 -8.88
C MET A 148 16.63 5.60 -9.35
N ALA A 149 16.39 4.38 -8.88
CA ALA A 149 15.15 3.66 -9.20
C ALA A 149 13.91 4.37 -8.61
N GLN A 150 14.07 5.17 -7.55
CA GLN A 150 12.99 5.92 -6.91
C GLN A 150 12.78 7.34 -7.48
N ILE A 151 13.65 7.82 -8.39
CA ILE A 151 13.49 9.15 -9.01
C ILE A 151 12.10 9.35 -9.62
N PRO A 152 11.52 8.41 -10.40
CA PRO A 152 10.19 8.60 -10.97
C PRO A 152 9.09 8.75 -9.91
N ALA A 153 9.15 7.98 -8.82
CA ALA A 153 8.21 8.08 -7.70
C ALA A 153 8.35 9.41 -6.95
N LEU A 154 9.59 9.89 -6.78
CA LEU A 154 9.87 11.19 -6.19
C LEU A 154 9.33 12.34 -7.07
N LEU A 155 9.58 12.30 -8.38
CA LEU A 155 9.07 13.28 -9.33
C LEU A 155 7.54 13.30 -9.35
N LEU A 156 6.89 12.12 -9.30
CA LEU A 156 5.45 12.02 -9.19
C LEU A 156 4.94 12.70 -7.90
N LEU A 157 5.57 12.43 -6.75
CA LEU A 157 5.19 13.04 -5.48
C LEU A 157 5.32 14.55 -5.51
N ILE A 158 6.45 15.06 -6.01
CA ILE A 158 6.68 16.51 -6.17
C ILE A 158 5.64 17.14 -7.10
N SER A 159 5.34 16.49 -8.23
CA SER A 159 4.34 16.97 -9.20
C SER A 159 2.94 17.04 -8.59
N ILE A 160 2.55 16.06 -7.76
CA ILE A 160 1.27 16.09 -7.05
C ILE A 160 1.23 17.27 -6.06
N PHE A 161 2.27 17.49 -5.28
CA PHE A 161 2.34 18.63 -4.35
C PHE A 161 2.33 19.98 -5.07
N ALA A 162 2.96 20.09 -6.24
CA ALA A 162 3.04 21.33 -6.99
C ALA A 162 1.75 21.66 -7.75
N PHE A 163 1.16 20.66 -8.44
CA PHE A 163 0.11 20.90 -9.44
C PHE A 163 -1.22 20.22 -9.15
N MET A 164 -1.22 19.14 -8.36
CA MET A 164 -2.38 18.25 -8.22
C MET A 164 -2.84 18.05 -6.77
N ARG A 165 -2.79 19.09 -5.94
CA ARG A 165 -3.09 19.00 -4.49
C ARG A 165 -4.48 18.44 -4.13
N LYS A 166 -5.43 18.46 -5.06
CA LYS A 166 -6.79 17.91 -4.85
C LYS A 166 -6.87 16.40 -5.04
N VAL A 167 -5.82 15.75 -5.55
CA VAL A 167 -5.78 14.30 -5.74
C VAL A 167 -5.95 13.59 -4.38
N PRO A 168 -6.82 12.57 -4.29
CA PRO A 168 -6.95 11.76 -3.09
C PRO A 168 -5.66 10.99 -2.79
N LEU A 169 -5.24 10.99 -1.53
CA LEU A 169 -4.04 10.27 -1.09
C LEU A 169 -4.11 8.77 -1.40
N LYS A 170 -5.30 8.19 -1.39
CA LYS A 170 -5.54 6.79 -1.74
C LYS A 170 -5.11 6.42 -3.16
N LEU A 171 -5.25 7.35 -4.12
CA LEU A 171 -4.79 7.11 -5.50
C LEU A 171 -3.26 7.03 -5.55
N TYR A 172 -2.57 7.94 -4.86
CA TYR A 172 -1.12 7.86 -4.71
C TYR A 172 -0.67 6.59 -4.00
N ALA A 173 -1.41 6.16 -2.96
CA ALA A 173 -1.14 4.92 -2.24
C ALA A 173 -1.25 3.68 -3.14
N LEU A 174 -2.19 3.65 -4.08
CA LEU A 174 -2.28 2.56 -5.07
C LEU A 174 -1.08 2.53 -6.01
N LEU A 175 -0.63 3.70 -6.49
CA LEU A 175 0.56 3.79 -7.33
C LEU A 175 1.84 3.41 -6.60
N ASN A 176 1.89 3.66 -5.28
CA ASN A 176 2.96 3.24 -4.38
C ASN A 176 2.51 2.09 -3.47
N SER A 177 1.91 1.10 -4.05
CA SER A 177 1.27 -0.04 -3.37
C SER A 177 2.16 -0.82 -2.38
N PRO A 178 3.50 -0.87 -2.48
CA PRO A 178 4.34 -1.41 -1.41
C PRO A 178 4.13 -0.75 -0.05
N PHE A 179 3.66 0.50 -0.04
CA PHE A 179 3.46 1.31 1.15
C PHE A 179 1.99 1.72 1.36
N TYR A 180 1.06 1.03 0.69
CA TYR A 180 -0.36 1.37 0.69
C TYR A 180 -0.93 1.61 2.08
N ALA A 181 -0.75 0.65 3.00
CA ALA A 181 -1.31 0.75 4.34
C ALA A 181 -0.61 1.82 5.19
N LEU A 182 0.70 2.03 5.01
CA LEU A 182 1.43 3.11 5.69
C LEU A 182 0.94 4.49 5.22
N ILE A 183 0.73 4.66 3.92
CA ILE A 183 0.20 5.91 3.35
C ILE A 183 -1.24 6.15 3.86
N ASP A 184 -2.07 5.09 3.94
CA ASP A 184 -3.43 5.18 4.50
C ASP A 184 -3.42 5.58 5.99
N ILE A 185 -2.46 5.09 6.77
CA ILE A 185 -2.27 5.50 8.19
C ILE A 185 -1.86 6.98 8.29
N ILE A 186 -0.98 7.47 7.40
CA ILE A 186 -0.50 8.86 7.41
C ILE A 186 -1.63 9.85 7.13
N GLY A 187 -2.45 9.59 6.15
CA GLY A 187 -3.44 10.57 5.69
C GLY A 187 -4.88 10.08 5.53
N GLY A 188 -5.10 8.77 5.44
CA GLY A 188 -6.44 8.18 5.30
C GLY A 188 -7.17 8.64 4.04
N ALA A 189 -8.39 9.16 4.23
CA ALA A 189 -9.24 9.64 3.13
C ALA A 189 -8.94 11.07 2.66
N LYS A 190 -7.90 11.71 3.22
CA LYS A 190 -7.53 13.09 2.90
C LYS A 190 -7.03 13.23 1.45
N SER A 191 -7.13 14.45 0.94
CA SER A 191 -6.38 14.89 -0.25
C SER A 191 -5.03 15.48 0.15
N PHE A 192 -4.11 15.63 -0.79
CA PHE A 192 -2.80 16.23 -0.53
C PHE A 192 -2.87 17.66 0.02
N SER A 193 -3.93 18.42 -0.31
CA SER A 193 -4.15 19.77 0.22
C SER A 193 -4.46 19.81 1.72
N GLN A 194 -4.88 18.69 2.30
CA GLN A 194 -5.28 18.57 3.70
C GLN A 194 -4.17 17.96 4.59
N LEU A 195 -3.03 17.61 4.00
CA LEU A 195 -1.90 17.08 4.74
C LEU A 195 -1.17 18.19 5.50
N ASN A 196 -0.81 17.91 6.73
CA ASN A 196 0.10 18.78 7.48
C ASN A 196 1.57 18.53 7.08
N ILE A 197 2.46 19.39 7.56
CA ILE A 197 3.91 19.31 7.24
C ILE A 197 4.51 17.96 7.64
N LEU A 198 4.14 17.43 8.82
CA LEU A 198 4.66 16.15 9.32
C LEU A 198 4.20 14.98 8.44
N GLN A 199 2.91 14.96 8.04
CA GLN A 199 2.38 13.95 7.13
C GLN A 199 3.04 14.01 5.75
N SER A 200 3.27 15.21 5.24
CA SER A 200 3.98 15.42 3.98
C SER A 200 5.43 14.92 4.06
N ALA A 201 6.15 15.26 5.12
CA ALA A 201 7.51 14.78 5.35
C ALA A 201 7.56 13.24 5.47
N ALA A 202 6.59 12.63 6.14
CA ALA A 202 6.49 11.17 6.25
C ALA A 202 6.35 10.50 4.88
N LEU A 203 5.61 11.08 3.93
CA LEU A 203 5.51 10.54 2.57
C LEU A 203 6.86 10.55 1.84
N PHE A 204 7.67 11.61 2.00
CA PHE A 204 9.03 11.65 1.43
C PHE A 204 9.94 10.62 2.08
N LEU A 205 9.85 10.43 3.42
CA LEU A 205 10.63 9.42 4.13
C LEU A 205 10.30 7.99 3.69
N LEU A 206 9.04 7.69 3.36
CA LEU A 206 8.65 6.37 2.84
C LEU A 206 9.40 6.01 1.55
N LEU A 207 9.71 6.99 0.69
CA LEU A 207 10.47 6.74 -0.54
C LEU A 207 11.91 6.30 -0.27
N LEU A 208 12.46 6.55 0.91
CA LEU A 208 13.82 6.11 1.29
C LEU A 208 13.88 4.63 1.69
N ILE A 209 12.75 3.96 1.91
CA ILE A 209 12.72 2.55 2.32
C ILE A 209 13.31 1.66 1.23
N VAL A 210 12.94 1.87 -0.04
CA VAL A 210 13.50 1.08 -1.16
C VAL A 210 15.01 1.27 -1.31
N PRO A 211 15.56 2.50 -1.32
CA PRO A 211 17.01 2.71 -1.26
C PRO A 211 17.70 2.03 -0.07
N ALA A 212 17.08 2.07 1.11
CA ALA A 212 17.63 1.41 2.30
C ALA A 212 17.67 -0.12 2.16
N ILE A 213 16.59 -0.74 1.68
CA ILE A 213 16.55 -2.18 1.37
C ILE A 213 17.61 -2.52 0.31
N SER A 214 17.72 -1.69 -0.73
CA SER A 214 18.69 -1.87 -1.82
C SER A 214 20.13 -1.83 -1.33
N ALA A 215 20.45 -0.85 -0.47
CA ALA A 215 21.75 -0.72 0.16
C ALA A 215 22.07 -1.91 1.05
N GLY A 216 21.12 -2.30 1.92
CA GLY A 216 21.29 -3.45 2.83
C GLY A 216 21.52 -4.76 2.08
N ALA A 217 20.67 -5.04 1.07
CA ALA A 217 20.79 -6.25 0.25
C ALA A 217 22.15 -6.32 -0.47
N TYR A 218 22.56 -5.22 -1.08
CA TYR A 218 23.86 -5.13 -1.77
C TYR A 218 25.06 -5.31 -0.82
N LEU A 219 25.02 -4.66 0.37
CA LEU A 219 26.08 -4.79 1.37
C LEU A 219 26.19 -6.21 1.91
N LEU A 220 25.07 -6.91 2.13
CA LEU A 220 25.07 -8.30 2.53
C LEU A 220 25.70 -9.19 1.46
N GLY A 221 25.38 -8.94 0.19
CA GLY A 221 26.02 -9.63 -0.94
C GLY A 221 27.51 -9.33 -1.04
N LEU A 222 27.93 -8.07 -0.88
CA LEU A 222 29.34 -7.67 -0.90
C LEU A 222 30.16 -8.35 0.20
N LYS A 223 29.54 -8.63 1.37
CA LYS A 223 30.14 -9.38 2.48
C LYS A 223 29.96 -10.90 2.38
N ASP A 224 29.35 -11.40 1.31
CA ASP A 224 29.03 -12.81 1.10
C ASP A 224 28.18 -13.43 2.24
N ILE A 225 27.28 -12.61 2.82
CA ILE A 225 26.35 -13.02 3.89
C ILE A 225 25.01 -13.35 3.25
N SER A 226 24.63 -14.62 3.23
CA SER A 226 23.31 -15.08 2.77
C SER A 226 22.35 -15.22 3.94
N LEU A 227 21.26 -14.41 3.96
CA LEU A 227 20.23 -14.55 4.96
C LEU A 227 19.48 -15.89 4.81
N SER A 228 19.24 -16.35 3.59
CA SER A 228 18.57 -17.62 3.32
C SER A 228 19.31 -18.80 3.92
N GLU A 229 20.64 -18.83 3.80
CA GLU A 229 21.46 -19.89 4.41
C GLU A 229 21.40 -19.85 5.93
N LYS A 230 21.49 -18.66 6.53
CA LYS A 230 21.37 -18.52 7.99
C LYS A 230 20.03 -19.00 8.53
N PHE A 231 18.91 -18.68 7.85
CA PHE A 231 17.58 -19.08 8.32
C PHE A 231 17.27 -20.57 8.04
N ILE A 232 17.75 -21.14 6.94
CA ILE A 232 17.43 -22.50 6.54
C ILE A 232 18.37 -23.51 7.20
N TYR A 233 19.66 -23.20 7.32
CA TYR A 233 20.69 -24.14 7.78
C TYR A 233 21.10 -24.01 9.25
N SER A 234 20.72 -22.92 9.95
CA SER A 234 21.00 -22.78 11.39
C SER A 234 20.30 -23.87 12.25
N LYS A 235 19.22 -24.48 11.74
CA LYS A 235 18.54 -25.61 12.40
C LYS A 235 19.32 -26.94 12.41
N LYS A 236 20.32 -27.12 11.55
CA LYS A 236 21.06 -28.39 11.46
C LYS A 236 22.25 -28.50 12.43
N GLN A 237 22.72 -27.42 13.02
CA GLN A 237 23.87 -27.46 13.94
C GLN A 237 23.52 -27.74 15.40
N ASN A 238 22.25 -27.66 15.81
CA ASN A 238 21.83 -27.92 17.19
C ASN A 238 21.45 -29.38 17.49
N ASN A 239 21.66 -30.31 16.54
CA ASN A 239 21.32 -31.73 16.71
C ASN A 239 22.57 -32.63 16.53
N LYS A 240 23.74 -32.20 17.04
CA LYS A 240 24.89 -33.08 17.24
C LYS A 240 25.42 -32.97 18.65
#